data_fdf0141bdf44ef7465a327c83bb5f0e8
#
_entry.id   fdf0141bdf44ef7465a327c83bb5f0e8
#
_cell.length_a   1.000
_cell.length_b   1.000
_cell.length_c   1.000
_cell.angle_alpha   90.00
_cell.angle_beta   90.00
_cell.angle_gamma   90.00
#
_symmetry.space_group_name_H-M   'P 1'
#
loop_
_entity.id
_entity.type
_entity.pdbx_description
1 polymer ?
#
loop_
_entity_poly.entity_id
_entity_poly.type
_entity_poly.pdbx_seq_one_letter_code
_entity_poly.pdbx_strand_id
1 'polypeptide(L)'
;DFSKFENIYKFNSNMRFELNHHELKRVYPIDDYQTQEIAHVVEQVIPLMTEMVAFVYRLDRPVVMSLTGGYDSRVSLALLKNKLSHTLFFTYLRTDEQKITRAQKNIYDTDQKAVQFLVDQLNLNHHFFNIDNNQGKKEVAELYAHYESSHSKNMINHYSQDAQFQGVAHVKSTIFELAKGIRPLKLEAQHHDIYDFVDELKKWSPIKEKAWIQQALTQFINRNALFSFLDKGYHPCDVLYLESKMNGWHSAIIQESDPYMDVYNLINCRFILFRLICMNYEDRKNLAFHKSVIEQRWPLLHFFGVNTKVNLYEKYQMIEKQLEECQTNKINAQNMKLSYETQDFNRVFQQQRVHFKLKRRKFVEGERYHLNIVNQSGESVQISLCTFYKNNKGRARIFITIDNMKYDIVDLAYESVEKSLAPGSKMCIAIQSTKDIDKKSWIEAAKFEIKEIYANKKVIE
;
A
#
# COMPACT_ATOMS: atom_id res chain seq x y z
N ASP A 1 4.98 -23.05 -2.11
CA ASP A 1 4.38 -24.39 -2.04
C ASP A 1 4.71 -25.15 -0.74
N PHE A 2 5.42 -24.54 0.21
CA PHE A 2 5.70 -25.16 1.50
C PHE A 2 4.44 -25.27 2.37
N SER A 3 4.31 -26.37 3.08
CA SER A 3 3.35 -26.54 4.16
C SER A 3 4.08 -26.55 5.51
N LYS A 4 3.36 -26.63 6.62
CA LYS A 4 3.93 -26.82 7.96
C LYS A 4 4.41 -28.24 8.24
N PHE A 5 4.27 -29.15 7.31
CA PHE A 5 4.67 -30.54 7.42
C PHE A 5 5.87 -30.82 6.52
N GLU A 6 6.81 -31.60 7.01
CA GLU A 6 7.96 -32.04 6.24
C GLU A 6 7.53 -32.93 5.06
N ASN A 7 8.13 -32.69 3.88
CA ASN A 7 7.86 -33.43 2.64
C ASN A 7 6.42 -33.34 2.11
N ILE A 8 5.58 -32.45 2.65
CA ILE A 8 4.25 -32.16 2.14
C ILE A 8 4.24 -30.75 1.54
N TYR A 9 3.90 -30.64 0.26
CA TYR A 9 3.93 -29.40 -0.49
C TYR A 9 2.54 -29.05 -0.99
N LYS A 10 2.24 -27.75 -1.03
CA LYS A 10 1.00 -27.26 -1.63
C LYS A 10 1.06 -27.43 -3.14
N PHE A 11 -0.03 -27.89 -3.69
CA PHE A 11 -0.17 -28.03 -5.13
C PHE A 11 -0.27 -26.64 -5.79
N ASN A 12 0.59 -26.39 -6.79
CA ASN A 12 0.59 -25.12 -7.50
C ASN A 12 -0.56 -25.09 -8.53
N SER A 13 -1.31 -24.00 -8.54
CA SER A 13 -2.49 -23.82 -9.40
C SER A 13 -2.19 -23.88 -10.90
N ASN A 14 -0.94 -23.68 -11.34
CA ASN A 14 -0.52 -23.76 -12.74
C ASN A 14 0.10 -25.11 -13.11
N MET A 15 0.02 -26.08 -12.23
CA MET A 15 0.48 -27.45 -12.45
C MET A 15 -0.71 -28.40 -12.60
N ARG A 16 -0.49 -29.52 -13.28
CA ARG A 16 -1.39 -30.67 -13.34
C ARG A 16 -0.65 -31.91 -12.83
N PHE A 17 -1.32 -32.70 -12.03
CA PHE A 17 -0.82 -34.01 -11.62
C PHE A 17 -1.44 -35.08 -12.50
N GLU A 18 -0.61 -35.85 -13.20
CA GLU A 18 -1.03 -36.97 -14.03
C GLU A 18 -1.00 -38.27 -13.21
N LEU A 19 -2.17 -38.74 -12.78
CA LEU A 19 -2.31 -39.89 -11.89
C LEU A 19 -1.68 -41.17 -12.45
N ASN A 20 -1.81 -41.39 -13.77
CA ASN A 20 -1.30 -42.62 -14.42
C ASN A 20 0.24 -42.67 -14.45
N HIS A 21 0.89 -41.53 -14.45
CA HIS A 21 2.35 -41.42 -14.55
C HIS A 21 3.00 -40.94 -13.29
N HIS A 22 2.22 -40.52 -12.29
CA HIS A 22 2.67 -39.90 -11.05
C HIS A 22 3.58 -38.68 -11.29
N GLU A 23 3.25 -37.88 -12.33
CA GLU A 23 4.05 -36.73 -12.76
C GLU A 23 3.33 -35.42 -12.56
N LEU A 24 4.09 -34.42 -12.15
CA LEU A 24 3.67 -33.02 -12.12
C LEU A 24 4.06 -32.35 -13.43
N LYS A 25 3.08 -31.81 -14.17
CA LYS A 25 3.32 -31.09 -15.42
C LYS A 25 2.79 -29.66 -15.32
N ARG A 26 3.59 -28.72 -15.80
CA ARG A 26 3.15 -27.35 -15.93
C ARG A 26 2.16 -27.21 -17.08
N VAL A 27 1.05 -26.55 -16.83
CA VAL A 27 -0.02 -26.32 -17.82
C VAL A 27 -0.18 -24.83 -18.19
N TYR A 28 0.39 -23.92 -17.42
CA TYR A 28 0.38 -22.48 -17.68
C TYR A 28 1.79 -21.88 -17.42
N PRO A 29 2.19 -20.83 -18.19
CA PRO A 29 1.46 -20.22 -19.32
C PRO A 29 1.42 -21.13 -20.56
N ILE A 30 0.40 -20.95 -21.40
CA ILE A 30 0.31 -21.63 -22.70
C ILE A 30 1.17 -20.89 -23.72
N ASP A 31 0.98 -19.58 -23.82
CA ASP A 31 1.60 -18.71 -24.80
C ASP A 31 2.89 -18.08 -24.27
N ASP A 32 3.75 -17.64 -25.20
CA ASP A 32 4.90 -16.82 -24.88
C ASP A 32 4.47 -15.41 -24.46
N TYR A 33 5.29 -14.76 -23.65
CA TYR A 33 5.03 -13.40 -23.21
C TYR A 33 5.05 -12.43 -24.40
N GLN A 34 3.99 -11.64 -24.49
CA GLN A 34 3.89 -10.53 -25.43
C GLN A 34 3.28 -9.33 -24.71
N THR A 35 3.98 -8.21 -24.76
CA THR A 35 3.44 -6.95 -24.21
C THR A 35 2.17 -6.56 -24.95
N GLN A 36 1.13 -6.22 -24.20
CA GLN A 36 -0.17 -5.86 -24.71
C GLN A 36 -0.55 -4.43 -24.33
N GLU A 37 -1.20 -3.76 -25.25
CA GLU A 37 -1.77 -2.43 -25.02
C GLU A 37 -2.93 -2.50 -24.03
N ILE A 38 -2.99 -1.53 -23.13
CA ILE A 38 -4.00 -1.47 -22.05
C ILE A 38 -5.43 -1.54 -22.58
N ALA A 39 -5.74 -0.84 -23.67
CA ALA A 39 -7.06 -0.83 -24.27
C ALA A 39 -7.51 -2.24 -24.68
N HIS A 40 -6.61 -3.01 -25.28
CA HIS A 40 -6.88 -4.39 -25.70
C HIS A 40 -7.09 -5.32 -24.50
N VAL A 41 -6.25 -5.19 -23.46
CA VAL A 41 -6.42 -5.99 -22.23
C VAL A 41 -7.75 -5.69 -21.56
N VAL A 42 -8.13 -4.44 -21.45
CA VAL A 42 -9.38 -4.00 -20.81
C VAL A 42 -10.60 -4.50 -21.60
N GLU A 43 -10.56 -4.42 -22.93
CA GLU A 43 -11.61 -4.92 -23.81
C GLU A 43 -11.85 -6.43 -23.62
N GLN A 44 -10.79 -7.22 -23.49
CA GLN A 44 -10.88 -8.66 -23.28
C GLN A 44 -11.32 -9.05 -21.86
N VAL A 45 -10.91 -8.29 -20.86
CA VAL A 45 -11.05 -8.67 -19.45
C VAL A 45 -12.39 -8.21 -18.86
N ILE A 46 -12.90 -7.03 -19.23
CA ILE A 46 -14.16 -6.50 -18.68
C ILE A 46 -15.36 -7.44 -18.89
N PRO A 47 -15.57 -8.06 -20.06
CA PRO A 47 -16.67 -9.01 -20.24
C PRO A 47 -16.61 -10.17 -19.24
N LEU A 48 -15.43 -10.76 -19.04
CA LEU A 48 -15.23 -11.87 -18.10
C LEU A 48 -15.48 -11.44 -16.65
N MET A 49 -14.99 -10.27 -16.24
CA MET A 49 -15.26 -9.72 -14.91
C MET A 49 -16.77 -9.46 -14.72
N THR A 50 -17.46 -9.01 -15.76
CA THR A 50 -18.91 -8.79 -15.72
C THR A 50 -19.67 -10.11 -15.59
N GLU A 51 -19.24 -11.16 -16.27
CA GLU A 51 -19.79 -12.51 -16.11
C GLU A 51 -19.53 -13.09 -14.72
N MET A 52 -18.36 -12.82 -14.13
CA MET A 52 -18.09 -13.21 -12.74
C MET A 52 -19.05 -12.51 -11.77
N VAL A 53 -19.35 -11.22 -11.98
CA VAL A 53 -20.39 -10.52 -11.21
C VAL A 53 -21.74 -11.21 -11.39
N ALA A 54 -22.17 -11.44 -12.65
CA ALA A 54 -23.43 -12.12 -12.94
C ALA A 54 -23.50 -13.51 -12.30
N PHE A 55 -22.41 -14.25 -12.31
CA PHE A 55 -22.30 -15.56 -11.65
C PHE A 55 -22.56 -15.46 -10.14
N VAL A 56 -21.87 -14.54 -9.44
CA VAL A 56 -22.03 -14.37 -7.99
C VAL A 56 -23.47 -14.07 -7.60
N TYR A 57 -24.19 -13.24 -8.38
CA TYR A 57 -25.60 -12.91 -8.11
C TYR A 57 -26.60 -13.99 -8.53
N ARG A 58 -26.16 -15.03 -9.27
CA ARG A 58 -27.00 -16.23 -9.55
C ARG A 58 -26.92 -17.31 -8.47
N LEU A 59 -26.06 -17.14 -7.46
CA LEU A 59 -25.86 -18.16 -6.41
C LEU A 59 -27.02 -18.23 -5.39
N ASP A 60 -28.04 -17.37 -5.52
CA ASP A 60 -29.20 -17.32 -4.65
C ASP A 60 -28.86 -17.20 -3.15
N ARG A 61 -27.90 -16.35 -2.86
CA ARG A 61 -27.48 -16.03 -1.49
C ARG A 61 -27.13 -14.54 -1.35
N PRO A 62 -27.15 -13.99 -0.14
CA PRO A 62 -26.77 -12.60 0.07
C PRO A 62 -25.35 -12.34 -0.41
N VAL A 63 -25.13 -11.17 -1.01
CA VAL A 63 -23.81 -10.75 -1.50
C VAL A 63 -23.28 -9.65 -0.60
N VAL A 64 -22.06 -9.82 -0.13
CA VAL A 64 -21.31 -8.80 0.61
C VAL A 64 -20.07 -8.37 -0.15
N MET A 65 -19.62 -7.14 0.03
CA MET A 65 -18.38 -6.63 -0.57
C MET A 65 -17.58 -5.81 0.43
N SER A 66 -16.31 -6.17 0.62
CA SER A 66 -15.38 -5.33 1.39
C SER A 66 -14.96 -4.09 0.59
N LEU A 67 -15.15 -2.91 1.18
CA LEU A 67 -14.86 -1.62 0.57
C LEU A 67 -13.73 -0.91 1.33
N THR A 68 -12.78 -0.34 0.59
CA THR A 68 -11.67 0.46 1.12
C THR A 68 -11.51 1.75 0.33
N GLY A 69 -10.67 2.67 0.79
CA GLY A 69 -10.36 3.90 0.05
C GLY A 69 -9.52 3.70 -1.21
N GLY A 70 -9.09 2.45 -1.51
CA GLY A 70 -8.16 2.14 -2.59
C GLY A 70 -8.79 1.91 -3.97
N TYR A 71 -7.94 1.77 -4.98
CA TYR A 71 -8.37 1.49 -6.35
C TYR A 71 -8.96 0.09 -6.53
N ASP A 72 -8.46 -0.94 -5.86
CA ASP A 72 -8.90 -2.32 -6.08
C ASP A 72 -10.39 -2.50 -5.77
N SER A 73 -10.81 -2.08 -4.59
CA SER A 73 -12.21 -2.12 -4.20
C SER A 73 -13.08 -1.19 -5.07
N ARG A 74 -12.52 -0.11 -5.60
CA ARG A 74 -13.22 0.81 -6.49
C ARG A 74 -13.47 0.21 -7.87
N VAL A 75 -12.55 -0.60 -8.41
CA VAL A 75 -12.78 -1.39 -9.62
C VAL A 75 -13.95 -2.36 -9.42
N SER A 76 -13.96 -3.10 -8.31
CA SER A 76 -15.07 -4.00 -8.00
C SER A 76 -16.38 -3.24 -7.82
N LEU A 77 -16.38 -2.11 -7.12
CA LEU A 77 -17.55 -1.25 -6.98
C LEU A 77 -18.08 -0.76 -8.33
N ALA A 78 -17.19 -0.38 -9.27
CA ALA A 78 -17.57 0.02 -10.61
C ALA A 78 -18.29 -1.10 -11.38
N LEU A 79 -17.84 -2.33 -11.24
CA LEU A 79 -18.47 -3.51 -11.84
C LEU A 79 -19.81 -3.84 -11.20
N LEU A 80 -19.99 -3.54 -9.92
CA LEU A 80 -21.23 -3.75 -9.16
C LEU A 80 -22.24 -2.59 -9.28
N LYS A 81 -22.01 -1.60 -10.14
CA LYS A 81 -22.85 -0.39 -10.28
C LYS A 81 -24.37 -0.67 -10.30
N ASN A 82 -24.78 -1.70 -11.03
CA ASN A 82 -26.20 -2.08 -11.20
C ASN A 82 -26.68 -3.07 -10.13
N LYS A 83 -25.90 -3.31 -9.08
CA LYS A 83 -26.20 -4.27 -8.00
C LYS A 83 -26.09 -3.66 -6.61
N LEU A 84 -25.98 -2.34 -6.51
CA LEU A 84 -25.76 -1.65 -5.23
C LEU A 84 -26.84 -1.96 -4.19
N SER A 85 -28.11 -1.96 -4.57
CA SER A 85 -29.24 -2.25 -3.68
C SER A 85 -29.32 -3.72 -3.22
N HIS A 86 -28.57 -4.61 -3.84
CA HIS A 86 -28.52 -6.06 -3.55
C HIS A 86 -27.19 -6.46 -2.91
N THR A 87 -26.38 -5.50 -2.50
CA THR A 87 -25.05 -5.71 -1.92
C THR A 87 -24.98 -5.05 -0.55
N LEU A 88 -24.56 -5.80 0.46
CA LEU A 88 -24.10 -5.22 1.71
C LEU A 88 -22.60 -4.90 1.58
N PHE A 89 -22.27 -3.62 1.68
CA PHE A 89 -20.88 -3.17 1.72
C PHE A 89 -20.38 -3.14 3.16
N PHE A 90 -19.10 -3.38 3.36
CA PHE A 90 -18.53 -3.26 4.69
C PHE A 90 -17.07 -2.81 4.68
N THR A 91 -16.68 -2.18 5.79
CA THR A 91 -15.30 -1.79 6.06
C THR A 91 -14.96 -2.10 7.50
N TYR A 92 -13.90 -2.87 7.71
CA TYR A 92 -13.40 -3.12 9.05
C TYR A 92 -12.35 -2.09 9.45
N LEU A 93 -12.36 -1.72 10.73
CA LEU A 93 -11.48 -0.72 11.31
C LEU A 93 -10.70 -1.32 12.49
N ARG A 94 -9.55 -0.73 12.77
CA ARG A 94 -8.81 -0.92 14.00
C ARG A 94 -8.55 0.44 14.64
N THR A 95 -8.91 0.57 15.90
CA THR A 95 -8.86 1.82 16.64
C THR A 95 -8.00 1.74 17.90
N ASP A 96 -7.61 0.55 18.33
CA ASP A 96 -6.80 0.33 19.52
C ASP A 96 -5.35 0.82 19.28
N GLU A 97 -5.07 2.05 19.71
CA GLU A 97 -3.76 2.71 19.53
C GLU A 97 -2.62 1.98 20.24
N GLN A 98 -2.90 1.13 21.21
CA GLN A 98 -1.86 0.33 21.88
C GLN A 98 -1.42 -0.87 21.02
N LYS A 99 -2.28 -1.33 20.11
CA LYS A 99 -2.04 -2.52 19.27
C LYS A 99 -1.67 -2.21 17.84
N ILE A 100 -1.84 -0.97 17.39
CA ILE A 100 -1.53 -0.55 16.03
C ILE A 100 -0.51 0.58 16.01
N THR A 101 0.29 0.63 14.95
CA THR A 101 1.20 1.74 14.72
C THR A 101 0.43 2.98 14.25
N ARG A 102 0.98 4.17 14.46
CA ARG A 102 0.40 5.43 13.94
C ARG A 102 0.18 5.37 12.41
N ALA A 103 1.09 4.73 11.68
CA ALA A 103 0.92 4.54 10.25
C ALA A 103 -0.30 3.68 9.91
N GLN A 104 -0.52 2.58 10.64
CA GLN A 104 -1.72 1.75 10.50
C GLN A 104 -2.98 2.52 10.86
N LYS A 105 -2.98 3.26 11.97
CA LYS A 105 -4.10 4.13 12.34
C LYS A 105 -4.45 5.09 11.20
N ASN A 106 -3.46 5.79 10.65
CA ASN A 106 -3.72 6.72 9.54
C ASN A 106 -4.30 6.02 8.29
N ILE A 107 -3.95 4.76 8.03
CA ILE A 107 -4.55 3.97 6.94
C ILE A 107 -6.04 3.74 7.24
N TYR A 108 -6.39 3.26 8.44
CA TYR A 108 -7.79 3.03 8.82
C TYR A 108 -8.61 4.31 8.84
N ASP A 109 -8.07 5.41 9.38
CA ASP A 109 -8.73 6.73 9.35
C ASP A 109 -8.95 7.24 7.92
N THR A 110 -8.00 6.96 7.03
CA THR A 110 -8.10 7.35 5.61
C THR A 110 -9.14 6.50 4.90
N ASP A 111 -9.15 5.19 5.12
CA ASP A 111 -10.16 4.29 4.58
C ASP A 111 -11.55 4.67 5.08
N GLN A 112 -11.71 4.91 6.39
CA GLN A 112 -12.99 5.30 6.97
C GLN A 112 -13.55 6.57 6.32
N LYS A 113 -12.76 7.65 6.20
CA LYS A 113 -13.21 8.91 5.59
C LYS A 113 -13.51 8.76 4.11
N ALA A 114 -12.64 8.08 3.35
CA ALA A 114 -12.84 7.90 1.92
C ALA A 114 -14.07 7.02 1.62
N VAL A 115 -14.29 5.98 2.42
CA VAL A 115 -15.46 5.10 2.27
C VAL A 115 -16.73 5.79 2.74
N GLN A 116 -16.71 6.51 3.87
CA GLN A 116 -17.88 7.24 4.35
C GLN A 116 -18.40 8.20 3.26
N PHE A 117 -17.48 8.91 2.59
CA PHE A 117 -17.87 9.79 1.50
C PHE A 117 -18.51 9.05 0.31
N LEU A 118 -17.99 7.86 -0.05
CA LEU A 118 -18.63 7.00 -1.05
C LEU A 118 -20.02 6.53 -0.61
N VAL A 119 -20.14 6.10 0.64
CA VAL A 119 -21.42 5.63 1.22
C VAL A 119 -22.48 6.73 1.15
N ASP A 120 -22.15 7.93 1.60
CA ASP A 120 -23.08 9.05 1.67
C ASP A 120 -23.53 9.52 0.28
N GLN A 121 -22.60 9.60 -0.67
CA GLN A 121 -22.88 10.12 -2.01
C GLN A 121 -23.52 9.10 -2.95
N LEU A 122 -23.24 7.81 -2.75
CA LEU A 122 -23.77 6.73 -3.60
C LEU A 122 -24.92 5.97 -2.93
N ASN A 123 -25.33 6.37 -1.72
CA ASN A 123 -26.37 5.75 -0.92
C ASN A 123 -26.16 4.22 -0.78
N LEU A 124 -24.93 3.82 -0.39
CA LEU A 124 -24.59 2.41 -0.25
C LEU A 124 -25.14 1.83 1.05
N ASN A 125 -25.73 0.63 1.00
CA ASN A 125 -26.01 -0.16 2.19
C ASN A 125 -24.69 -0.65 2.78
N HIS A 126 -24.16 0.04 3.77
CA HIS A 126 -22.80 -0.16 4.27
C HIS A 126 -22.73 -0.30 5.79
N HIS A 127 -21.83 -1.15 6.25
CA HIS A 127 -21.57 -1.39 7.65
C HIS A 127 -20.08 -1.20 8.00
N PHE A 128 -19.79 -0.30 8.97
CA PHE A 128 -18.48 -0.20 9.60
C PHE A 128 -18.44 -1.03 10.87
N PHE A 129 -17.37 -1.81 11.08
CA PHE A 129 -17.18 -2.54 12.33
C PHE A 129 -15.71 -2.53 12.77
N ASN A 130 -15.52 -2.63 14.10
CA ASN A 130 -14.20 -2.66 14.71
C ASN A 130 -13.77 -4.11 15.02
N ILE A 131 -12.53 -4.45 14.70
CA ILE A 131 -11.96 -5.79 14.91
C ILE A 131 -10.95 -5.88 16.06
N ASP A 132 -10.77 -4.82 16.87
CA ASP A 132 -9.73 -4.78 17.91
C ASP A 132 -9.99 -5.74 19.07
N ASN A 133 -11.23 -5.90 19.50
CA ASN A 133 -11.62 -6.55 20.76
C ASN A 133 -12.53 -7.76 20.56
N ASN A 134 -12.51 -8.36 19.39
CA ASN A 134 -13.35 -9.54 19.14
C ASN A 134 -12.80 -10.76 19.87
N GLN A 135 -13.42 -11.10 21.01
CA GLN A 135 -13.23 -12.41 21.61
C GLN A 135 -13.85 -13.46 20.70
N GLY A 136 -13.02 -14.34 20.16
CA GLY A 136 -13.47 -15.40 19.27
C GLY A 136 -14.30 -16.45 20.01
N LYS A 137 -15.24 -17.05 19.31
CA LYS A 137 -15.89 -18.27 19.74
C LYS A 137 -14.85 -19.40 19.86
N LYS A 138 -15.11 -20.37 20.72
CA LYS A 138 -14.25 -21.54 20.91
C LYS A 138 -14.01 -22.28 19.60
N GLU A 139 -15.05 -22.43 18.79
CA GLU A 139 -15.00 -23.08 17.47
C GLU A 139 -14.00 -22.40 16.53
N VAL A 140 -13.91 -21.05 16.57
CA VAL A 140 -12.91 -20.32 15.79
C VAL A 140 -11.50 -20.63 16.25
N ALA A 141 -11.27 -20.73 17.56
CA ALA A 141 -9.97 -21.08 18.09
C ALA A 141 -9.54 -22.50 17.68
N GLU A 142 -10.47 -23.44 17.66
CA GLU A 142 -10.25 -24.83 17.20
C GLU A 142 -9.90 -24.87 15.69
N LEU A 143 -10.63 -24.10 14.84
CA LEU A 143 -10.30 -23.98 13.42
C LEU A 143 -8.87 -23.48 13.20
N TYR A 144 -8.46 -22.43 13.93
CA TYR A 144 -7.12 -21.86 13.79
C TYR A 144 -5.98 -22.77 14.24
N ALA A 145 -6.26 -23.82 15.01
CA ALA A 145 -5.26 -24.86 15.31
C ALA A 145 -4.83 -25.64 14.04
N HIS A 146 -5.70 -25.67 13.02
CA HIS A 146 -5.47 -26.39 11.76
C HIS A 146 -5.03 -25.48 10.60
N TYR A 147 -5.22 -24.16 10.71
CA TYR A 147 -4.86 -23.21 9.65
C TYR A 147 -3.36 -22.88 9.65
N GLU A 148 -2.84 -22.58 8.48
CA GLU A 148 -1.44 -22.15 8.30
C GLU A 148 -1.26 -20.66 8.53
N SER A 149 -2.32 -19.88 8.50
CA SER A 149 -2.36 -18.44 8.69
C SER A 149 -3.32 -18.07 9.81
N SER A 150 -3.04 -16.95 10.47
CA SER A 150 -3.94 -16.30 11.42
C SER A 150 -4.14 -14.81 11.10
N HIS A 151 -3.92 -14.47 9.84
CA HIS A 151 -3.93 -13.07 9.37
C HIS A 151 -5.30 -12.42 9.53
N SER A 152 -6.36 -13.16 9.23
CA SER A 152 -7.75 -12.68 9.28
C SER A 152 -8.46 -13.00 10.59
N LYS A 153 -7.79 -13.58 11.59
CA LYS A 153 -8.41 -14.11 12.82
C LYS A 153 -9.41 -13.13 13.46
N ASN A 154 -9.06 -11.86 13.59
CA ASN A 154 -9.95 -10.88 14.20
C ASN A 154 -11.21 -10.61 13.37
N MET A 155 -11.08 -10.61 12.03
CA MET A 155 -12.24 -10.52 11.14
C MET A 155 -13.12 -11.76 11.22
N ILE A 156 -12.53 -12.95 11.25
CA ILE A 156 -13.26 -14.21 11.36
C ILE A 156 -14.00 -14.31 12.69
N ASN A 157 -13.39 -13.84 13.78
CA ASN A 157 -14.08 -13.70 15.05
C ASN A 157 -15.35 -12.83 14.94
N HIS A 158 -15.28 -11.71 14.20
CA HIS A 158 -16.45 -10.89 13.94
C HIS A 158 -17.49 -11.64 13.08
N TYR A 159 -17.07 -12.21 11.95
CA TYR A 159 -17.96 -12.94 11.05
C TYR A 159 -18.68 -14.10 11.76
N SER A 160 -18.01 -14.78 12.69
CA SER A 160 -18.62 -15.88 13.46
C SER A 160 -19.75 -15.44 14.38
N GLN A 161 -19.85 -14.15 14.71
CA GLN A 161 -20.80 -13.59 15.66
C GLN A 161 -21.95 -12.81 14.99
N ASP A 162 -21.76 -12.40 13.74
CA ASP A 162 -22.70 -11.57 13.01
C ASP A 162 -23.38 -12.38 11.88
N ALA A 163 -24.69 -12.56 12.01
CA ALA A 163 -25.49 -13.32 11.04
C ALA A 163 -25.44 -12.75 9.61
N GLN A 164 -25.14 -11.47 9.45
CA GLN A 164 -25.01 -10.83 8.13
C GLN A 164 -23.84 -11.38 7.33
N PHE A 165 -22.90 -12.08 7.97
CA PHE A 165 -21.71 -12.69 7.31
C PHE A 165 -21.77 -14.21 7.24
N GLN A 166 -22.93 -14.84 7.53
CA GLN A 166 -23.08 -16.29 7.50
C GLN A 166 -23.65 -16.76 6.16
N GLY A 167 -22.94 -17.67 5.49
CA GLY A 167 -23.38 -18.30 4.23
C GLY A 167 -23.49 -17.36 3.04
N VAL A 168 -22.79 -16.22 3.08
CA VAL A 168 -22.84 -15.18 2.05
C VAL A 168 -21.80 -15.38 0.96
N ALA A 169 -22.00 -14.77 -0.19
CA ALA A 169 -20.99 -14.63 -1.24
C ALA A 169 -20.25 -13.30 -1.05
N HIS A 170 -18.95 -13.37 -0.77
CA HIS A 170 -18.11 -12.19 -0.54
C HIS A 170 -17.31 -11.82 -1.79
N VAL A 171 -17.64 -10.69 -2.41
CA VAL A 171 -16.81 -10.08 -3.46
C VAL A 171 -15.63 -9.38 -2.80
N LYS A 172 -14.44 -9.96 -2.93
CA LYS A 172 -13.21 -9.46 -2.32
C LYS A 172 -12.26 -8.92 -3.39
N SER A 173 -11.85 -7.66 -3.24
CA SER A 173 -10.98 -6.97 -4.20
C SER A 173 -9.51 -7.18 -3.86
N THR A 174 -9.04 -8.42 -3.92
CA THR A 174 -7.64 -8.80 -3.76
C THR A 174 -7.07 -9.33 -5.07
N ILE A 175 -5.78 -9.65 -5.09
CA ILE A 175 -5.01 -10.12 -6.26
C ILE A 175 -4.84 -9.11 -7.42
N PHE A 176 -5.37 -7.91 -7.31
CA PHE A 176 -5.15 -6.83 -8.27
C PHE A 176 -3.70 -6.34 -8.34
N GLU A 177 -2.84 -6.79 -7.45
CA GLU A 177 -1.41 -6.47 -7.45
C GLU A 177 -0.73 -6.85 -8.77
N LEU A 178 -1.20 -7.87 -9.48
CA LEU A 178 -0.68 -8.23 -10.81
C LEU A 178 -0.92 -7.14 -11.85
N ALA A 179 -1.93 -6.28 -11.64
CA ALA A 179 -2.18 -5.10 -12.46
C ALA A 179 -1.44 -3.84 -11.98
N LYS A 180 -0.51 -3.98 -11.02
CA LYS A 180 0.27 -2.89 -10.41
C LYS A 180 1.77 -3.09 -10.61
N GLY A 181 2.55 -2.05 -10.39
CA GLY A 181 4.01 -2.12 -10.39
C GLY A 181 4.53 -2.75 -9.08
N ILE A 182 4.65 -4.07 -9.02
CA ILE A 182 5.08 -4.83 -7.85
C ILE A 182 6.56 -5.19 -7.84
N ARG A 183 7.28 -4.96 -8.95
CA ARG A 183 8.69 -5.32 -9.07
C ARG A 183 9.56 -4.40 -8.21
N PRO A 184 10.57 -4.90 -7.50
CA PRO A 184 11.56 -4.04 -6.85
C PRO A 184 12.27 -3.15 -7.88
N LEU A 185 12.58 -1.89 -7.53
CA LEU A 185 13.23 -0.93 -8.42
C LEU A 185 14.47 -1.48 -9.16
N LYS A 186 15.24 -2.34 -8.50
CA LYS A 186 16.45 -2.96 -9.09
C LYS A 186 16.13 -4.05 -10.10
N LEU A 187 14.92 -4.56 -10.09
CA LEU A 187 14.45 -5.67 -10.90
C LEU A 187 13.27 -5.27 -11.81
N GLU A 188 13.13 -3.99 -12.12
CA GLU A 188 12.04 -3.51 -12.99
C GLU A 188 12.25 -3.88 -14.46
N ALA A 189 13.51 -3.99 -14.89
CA ALA A 189 13.85 -4.37 -16.27
C ALA A 189 13.26 -5.74 -16.64
N GLN A 190 12.96 -5.93 -17.93
CA GLN A 190 12.30 -7.16 -18.40
C GLN A 190 13.17 -8.41 -18.26
N HIS A 191 14.48 -8.26 -18.40
CA HIS A 191 15.40 -9.40 -18.39
C HIS A 191 16.16 -9.48 -17.07
N HIS A 192 15.78 -10.44 -16.24
CA HIS A 192 16.49 -10.79 -15.00
C HIS A 192 16.50 -12.30 -14.83
N ASP A 193 17.60 -12.81 -14.25
CA ASP A 193 17.66 -14.18 -13.78
C ASP A 193 16.73 -14.34 -12.56
N ILE A 194 16.12 -15.50 -12.39
CA ILE A 194 15.32 -15.83 -11.23
C ILE A 194 16.15 -15.78 -9.93
N TYR A 195 17.45 -16.03 -10.02
CA TYR A 195 18.36 -15.95 -8.87
C TYR A 195 18.63 -14.52 -8.40
N ASP A 196 18.54 -13.52 -9.27
CA ASP A 196 18.56 -12.11 -8.87
C ASP A 196 17.42 -11.79 -7.92
N PHE A 197 16.24 -12.36 -8.20
CA PHE A 197 15.07 -12.22 -7.34
C PHE A 197 15.23 -12.99 -6.02
N VAL A 198 15.80 -14.21 -6.05
CA VAL A 198 16.12 -14.98 -4.83
C VAL A 198 17.04 -14.16 -3.93
N ASP A 199 18.05 -13.50 -4.48
CA ASP A 199 18.97 -12.65 -3.72
C ASP A 199 18.29 -11.42 -3.13
N GLU A 200 17.35 -10.79 -3.83
CA GLU A 200 16.54 -9.71 -3.24
C GLU A 200 15.63 -10.22 -2.12
N LEU A 201 14.95 -11.35 -2.29
CA LEU A 201 14.13 -11.97 -1.23
C LEU A 201 14.95 -12.31 0.02
N LYS A 202 16.18 -12.83 -0.15
CA LYS A 202 17.09 -13.11 0.97
C LYS A 202 17.38 -11.85 1.80
N LYS A 203 17.57 -10.69 1.15
CA LYS A 203 17.81 -9.41 1.83
C LYS A 203 16.61 -8.96 2.65
N TRP A 204 15.41 -9.16 2.12
CA TRP A 204 14.16 -8.67 2.73
C TRP A 204 13.57 -9.62 3.77
N SER A 205 13.94 -10.91 3.73
CA SER A 205 13.40 -11.90 4.65
C SER A 205 13.83 -11.63 6.10
N PRO A 206 12.92 -11.72 7.07
CA PRO A 206 13.26 -11.67 8.50
C PRO A 206 14.03 -12.91 8.98
N ILE A 207 14.03 -13.99 8.20
CA ILE A 207 14.73 -15.24 8.53
C ILE A 207 16.24 -14.99 8.48
N LYS A 208 16.95 -15.38 9.55
CA LYS A 208 18.40 -15.16 9.67
C LYS A 208 19.22 -16.12 8.81
N GLU A 209 18.75 -17.34 8.65
CA GLU A 209 19.44 -18.42 7.90
C GLU A 209 19.27 -18.24 6.39
N LYS A 210 20.10 -17.38 5.83
CA LYS A 210 20.00 -17.00 4.42
C LYS A 210 20.27 -18.16 3.44
N ALA A 211 21.11 -19.13 3.82
CA ALA A 211 21.36 -20.34 3.05
C ALA A 211 20.11 -21.21 2.93
N TRP A 212 19.36 -21.36 4.01
CA TRP A 212 18.10 -22.09 4.01
C TRP A 212 17.08 -21.46 3.04
N ILE A 213 16.95 -20.12 3.05
CA ILE A 213 16.04 -19.41 2.12
C ILE A 213 16.41 -19.72 0.68
N GLN A 214 17.70 -19.66 0.35
CA GLN A 214 18.17 -19.94 -1.01
C GLN A 214 17.85 -21.38 -1.42
N GLN A 215 18.16 -22.34 -0.57
CA GLN A 215 17.85 -23.75 -0.81
C GLN A 215 16.36 -23.98 -1.00
N ALA A 216 15.53 -23.46 -0.12
CA ALA A 216 14.07 -23.58 -0.17
C ALA A 216 13.49 -23.01 -1.47
N LEU A 217 13.93 -21.80 -1.89
CA LEU A 217 13.49 -21.17 -3.14
C LEU A 217 13.98 -21.94 -4.38
N THR A 218 15.21 -22.44 -4.37
CA THR A 218 15.72 -23.30 -5.45
C THR A 218 14.90 -24.56 -5.60
N GLN A 219 14.57 -25.23 -4.50
CA GLN A 219 13.69 -26.40 -4.50
C GLN A 219 12.28 -26.07 -5.01
N PHE A 220 11.72 -24.93 -4.61
CA PHE A 220 10.43 -24.45 -5.12
C PHE A 220 10.46 -24.23 -6.63
N ILE A 221 11.49 -23.58 -7.16
CA ILE A 221 11.71 -23.32 -8.58
C ILE A 221 11.73 -24.65 -9.36
N ASN A 222 12.50 -25.62 -8.87
CA ASN A 222 12.65 -26.91 -9.54
C ASN A 222 11.35 -27.74 -9.50
N ARG A 223 10.71 -27.88 -8.32
CA ARG A 223 9.44 -28.64 -8.18
C ARG A 223 8.33 -28.10 -9.06
N ASN A 224 8.29 -26.79 -9.27
CA ASN A 224 7.22 -26.15 -10.03
C ASN A 224 7.63 -25.85 -11.48
N ALA A 225 8.76 -26.35 -11.94
CA ALA A 225 9.26 -26.16 -13.31
C ALA A 225 9.21 -24.68 -13.74
N LEU A 226 9.67 -23.74 -12.87
CA LEU A 226 9.55 -22.31 -13.13
C LEU A 226 10.43 -21.85 -14.31
N PHE A 227 11.51 -22.54 -14.62
CA PHE A 227 12.32 -22.21 -15.80
C PHE A 227 11.50 -22.25 -17.10
N SER A 228 10.62 -23.25 -17.27
CA SER A 228 9.76 -23.30 -18.46
C SER A 228 8.80 -22.11 -18.57
N PHE A 229 8.50 -21.46 -17.46
CA PHE A 229 7.71 -20.22 -17.45
C PHE A 229 8.58 -19.02 -17.88
N LEU A 230 9.82 -18.98 -17.42
CA LEU A 230 10.77 -17.92 -17.75
C LEU A 230 11.26 -18.01 -19.20
N ASP A 231 11.44 -19.22 -19.72
CA ASP A 231 11.79 -19.48 -21.14
C ASP A 231 10.76 -18.91 -22.10
N LYS A 232 9.51 -18.74 -21.64
CA LYS A 232 8.46 -18.05 -22.38
C LYS A 232 8.48 -16.52 -22.25
N GLY A 233 9.52 -15.95 -21.63
CA GLY A 233 9.78 -14.51 -21.53
C GLY A 233 9.06 -13.77 -20.41
N TYR A 234 8.37 -14.48 -19.49
CA TYR A 234 7.72 -13.86 -18.36
C TYR A 234 8.73 -13.40 -17.29
N HIS A 235 8.42 -12.30 -16.64
CA HIS A 235 9.29 -11.73 -15.62
C HIS A 235 9.26 -12.53 -14.31
N PRO A 236 10.42 -12.89 -13.71
CA PRO A 236 10.48 -13.73 -12.50
C PRO A 236 9.71 -13.16 -11.30
N CYS A 237 9.67 -11.84 -11.11
CA CYS A 237 8.89 -11.23 -10.04
C CYS A 237 7.38 -11.47 -10.18
N ASP A 238 6.84 -11.40 -11.40
CA ASP A 238 5.41 -11.64 -11.67
C ASP A 238 5.05 -13.11 -11.45
N VAL A 239 5.92 -14.01 -11.91
CA VAL A 239 5.77 -15.46 -11.72
C VAL A 239 5.76 -15.83 -10.25
N LEU A 240 6.74 -15.37 -9.51
CA LEU A 240 6.87 -15.68 -8.08
C LEU A 240 5.78 -15.02 -7.25
N TYR A 241 5.30 -13.85 -7.64
CA TYR A 241 4.13 -13.26 -7.00
C TYR A 241 2.90 -14.16 -7.19
N LEU A 242 2.62 -14.58 -8.41
CA LEU A 242 1.48 -15.43 -8.75
C LEU A 242 1.55 -16.79 -8.05
N GLU A 243 2.67 -17.48 -8.14
CA GLU A 243 2.77 -18.88 -7.73
C GLU A 243 3.27 -19.10 -6.30
N SER A 244 3.91 -18.11 -5.70
CA SER A 244 4.35 -18.20 -4.30
C SER A 244 3.43 -17.40 -3.39
N LYS A 245 3.31 -16.09 -3.62
CA LYS A 245 2.58 -15.22 -2.69
C LYS A 245 1.07 -15.43 -2.78
N MET A 246 0.50 -15.50 -3.98
CA MET A 246 -0.94 -15.72 -4.14
C MET A 246 -1.34 -17.15 -3.78
N ASN A 247 -0.58 -18.14 -4.24
CA ASN A 247 -0.86 -19.54 -3.94
C ASN A 247 -0.60 -19.92 -2.46
N GLY A 248 0.30 -19.20 -1.78
CA GLY A 248 0.61 -19.40 -0.37
C GLY A 248 -0.23 -18.50 0.54
N TRP A 249 0.21 -17.27 0.72
CA TRP A 249 -0.38 -16.33 1.67
C TRP A 249 -1.83 -15.96 1.36
N HIS A 250 -2.14 -15.62 0.10
CA HIS A 250 -3.47 -15.19 -0.26
C HIS A 250 -4.50 -16.33 -0.17
N SER A 251 -4.15 -17.53 -0.65
CA SER A 251 -5.03 -18.69 -0.55
C SER A 251 -5.32 -19.05 0.93
N ALA A 252 -4.31 -18.95 1.81
CA ALA A 252 -4.50 -19.20 3.24
C ALA A 252 -5.48 -18.19 3.88
N ILE A 253 -5.39 -16.90 3.52
CA ILE A 253 -6.35 -15.88 3.99
C ILE A 253 -7.79 -16.17 3.51
N ILE A 254 -7.95 -16.67 2.29
CA ILE A 254 -9.28 -17.05 1.79
C ILE A 254 -9.80 -18.25 2.58
N GLN A 255 -8.99 -19.26 2.79
CA GLN A 255 -9.32 -20.43 3.58
C GLN A 255 -9.81 -20.10 5.00
N GLU A 256 -9.24 -19.05 5.62
CA GLU A 256 -9.72 -18.58 6.92
C GLU A 256 -11.19 -18.14 6.91
N SER A 257 -11.71 -17.71 5.77
CA SER A 257 -13.09 -17.22 5.60
C SER A 257 -14.10 -18.33 5.25
N ASP A 258 -13.64 -19.46 4.68
CA ASP A 258 -14.49 -20.52 4.14
C ASP A 258 -15.59 -21.03 5.09
N PRO A 259 -15.40 -21.11 6.42
CA PRO A 259 -16.45 -21.55 7.34
C PRO A 259 -17.68 -20.62 7.39
N TYR A 260 -17.55 -19.38 6.95
CA TYR A 260 -18.58 -18.36 7.12
C TYR A 260 -19.08 -17.80 5.78
N MET A 261 -18.21 -17.71 4.77
CA MET A 261 -18.53 -17.11 3.49
C MET A 261 -17.69 -17.68 2.36
N ASP A 262 -18.26 -17.76 1.17
CA ASP A 262 -17.50 -18.07 -0.04
C ASP A 262 -16.91 -16.78 -0.63
N VAL A 263 -15.61 -16.74 -0.83
CA VAL A 263 -14.91 -15.57 -1.36
C VAL A 263 -14.73 -15.64 -2.88
N TYR A 264 -15.18 -14.60 -3.55
CA TYR A 264 -15.07 -14.44 -5.01
C TYR A 264 -14.19 -13.24 -5.35
N ASN A 265 -13.15 -13.46 -6.14
CA ASN A 265 -12.34 -12.41 -6.75
C ASN A 265 -12.71 -12.26 -8.21
N LEU A 266 -13.11 -11.08 -8.65
CA LEU A 266 -13.61 -10.86 -10.01
C LEU A 266 -12.54 -11.05 -11.10
N ILE A 267 -11.28 -11.14 -10.73
CA ILE A 267 -10.16 -11.37 -11.65
C ILE A 267 -9.49 -12.75 -11.46
N ASN A 268 -10.02 -13.61 -10.58
CA ASN A 268 -9.43 -14.92 -10.32
C ASN A 268 -9.72 -15.92 -11.46
N CYS A 269 -9.24 -15.58 -12.64
CA CYS A 269 -9.29 -16.41 -13.84
C CYS A 269 -7.91 -16.37 -14.49
N ARG A 270 -7.35 -17.54 -14.86
CA ARG A 270 -6.00 -17.60 -15.47
C ARG A 270 -5.87 -16.69 -16.68
N PHE A 271 -6.86 -16.67 -17.55
CA PHE A 271 -6.85 -15.78 -18.72
C PHE A 271 -6.67 -14.31 -18.29
N ILE A 272 -7.46 -13.84 -17.32
CA ILE A 272 -7.37 -12.46 -16.82
C ILE A 272 -5.99 -12.21 -16.21
N LEU A 273 -5.53 -13.08 -15.31
CA LEU A 273 -4.25 -12.90 -14.60
C LEU A 273 -3.07 -12.80 -15.57
N PHE A 274 -3.04 -13.64 -16.61
CA PHE A 274 -1.98 -13.58 -17.61
C PHE A 274 -2.07 -12.35 -18.51
N ARG A 275 -3.27 -11.88 -18.87
CA ARG A 275 -3.44 -10.60 -19.57
C ARG A 275 -2.93 -9.42 -18.74
N LEU A 276 -3.22 -9.40 -17.44
CA LEU A 276 -2.71 -8.36 -16.55
C LEU A 276 -1.17 -8.34 -16.44
N ILE A 277 -0.53 -9.52 -16.40
CA ILE A 277 0.93 -9.64 -16.40
C ILE A 277 1.54 -9.14 -17.71
N CYS A 278 0.86 -9.36 -18.84
CA CYS A 278 1.31 -8.95 -20.16
C CYS A 278 1.15 -7.45 -20.47
N MET A 279 0.51 -6.66 -19.61
CA MET A 279 0.48 -5.21 -19.80
C MET A 279 1.88 -4.60 -19.69
N ASN A 280 2.09 -3.48 -20.38
CA ASN A 280 3.32 -2.68 -20.22
C ASN A 280 3.53 -2.36 -18.73
N TYR A 281 4.76 -2.51 -18.24
CA TYR A 281 5.05 -2.36 -16.82
C TYR A 281 4.84 -0.91 -16.30
N GLU A 282 5.12 0.10 -17.13
CA GLU A 282 4.84 1.51 -16.77
C GLU A 282 3.34 1.77 -16.64
N ASP A 283 2.50 1.17 -17.49
CA ASP A 283 1.05 1.24 -17.36
C ASP A 283 0.56 0.59 -16.07
N ARG A 284 1.16 -0.53 -15.66
CA ARG A 284 0.89 -1.17 -14.38
C ARG A 284 1.26 -0.25 -13.21
N LYS A 285 2.45 0.38 -13.24
CA LYS A 285 2.90 1.37 -12.23
C LYS A 285 1.95 2.56 -12.11
N ASN A 286 1.41 3.01 -13.23
CA ASN A 286 0.48 4.13 -13.31
C ASN A 286 -0.97 3.75 -13.02
N LEU A 287 -1.24 2.49 -12.66
CA LEU A 287 -2.57 1.96 -12.38
C LEU A 287 -3.54 2.11 -13.57
N ALA A 288 -3.02 2.01 -14.81
CA ALA A 288 -3.79 2.24 -16.02
C ALA A 288 -4.98 1.29 -16.13
N PHE A 289 -4.82 0.01 -15.78
CA PHE A 289 -5.92 -0.96 -15.75
C PHE A 289 -7.06 -0.52 -14.84
N HIS A 290 -6.74 -0.14 -13.60
CA HIS A 290 -7.76 0.28 -12.63
C HIS A 290 -8.52 1.51 -13.12
N LYS A 291 -7.79 2.51 -13.61
CA LYS A 291 -8.39 3.73 -14.13
C LYS A 291 -9.26 3.47 -15.36
N SER A 292 -8.80 2.65 -16.29
CA SER A 292 -9.54 2.34 -17.53
C SER A 292 -10.82 1.52 -17.26
N VAL A 293 -10.78 0.56 -16.34
CA VAL A 293 -11.99 -0.17 -15.94
C VAL A 293 -13.01 0.75 -15.28
N ILE A 294 -12.56 1.62 -14.37
CA ILE A 294 -13.45 2.60 -13.71
C ILE A 294 -14.03 3.56 -14.76
N GLU A 295 -13.22 4.08 -15.69
CA GLU A 295 -13.66 4.96 -16.75
C GLU A 295 -14.77 4.33 -17.62
N GLN A 296 -14.58 3.07 -18.01
CA GLN A 296 -15.57 2.38 -18.87
C GLN A 296 -16.84 1.94 -18.13
N ARG A 297 -16.73 1.60 -16.84
CA ARG A 297 -17.85 1.02 -16.09
C ARG A 297 -18.60 2.04 -15.24
N TRP A 298 -17.89 2.95 -14.60
CA TRP A 298 -18.49 3.98 -13.74
C TRP A 298 -17.57 5.19 -13.56
N PRO A 299 -17.43 6.06 -14.59
CA PRO A 299 -16.49 7.19 -14.57
C PRO A 299 -16.70 8.16 -13.40
N LEU A 300 -17.94 8.26 -12.87
CA LEU A 300 -18.22 9.06 -11.68
C LEU A 300 -17.27 8.75 -10.50
N LEU A 301 -16.80 7.52 -10.38
CA LEU A 301 -15.92 7.12 -9.29
C LEU A 301 -14.54 7.80 -9.33
N HIS A 302 -14.14 8.41 -10.44
CA HIS A 302 -12.92 9.22 -10.52
C HIS A 302 -13.00 10.51 -9.72
N PHE A 303 -14.21 11.02 -9.45
CA PHE A 303 -14.41 12.23 -8.65
C PHE A 303 -14.23 12.02 -7.15
N PHE A 304 -14.21 10.78 -6.70
CA PHE A 304 -13.96 10.45 -5.30
C PHE A 304 -12.46 10.29 -5.03
N GLY A 305 -11.96 10.84 -3.93
CA GLY A 305 -10.57 10.69 -3.52
C GLY A 305 -10.17 9.22 -3.32
N VAL A 306 -8.94 8.85 -3.69
CA VAL A 306 -8.40 7.50 -3.54
C VAL A 306 -7.25 7.52 -2.55
N ASN A 307 -7.32 6.70 -1.50
CA ASN A 307 -6.34 6.67 -0.41
C ASN A 307 -6.06 8.06 0.19
N THR A 308 -7.10 8.90 0.29
CA THR A 308 -7.01 10.25 0.81
C THR A 308 -8.21 10.57 1.70
N LYS A 309 -7.99 11.37 2.73
CA LYS A 309 -9.03 11.89 3.63
C LYS A 309 -9.81 13.06 3.02
N VAL A 310 -9.38 13.54 1.86
CA VAL A 310 -9.88 14.75 1.21
C VAL A 310 -10.59 14.36 -0.07
N ASN A 311 -11.81 14.84 -0.28
CA ASN A 311 -12.51 14.67 -1.55
C ASN A 311 -11.93 15.60 -2.63
N LEU A 312 -12.37 15.45 -3.89
CA LEU A 312 -11.80 16.25 -4.99
C LEU A 312 -12.14 17.74 -4.88
N TYR A 313 -13.29 18.08 -4.32
CA TYR A 313 -13.67 19.47 -4.14
C TYR A 313 -12.79 20.15 -3.08
N GLU A 314 -12.61 19.50 -1.93
CA GLU A 314 -11.67 19.96 -0.89
C GLU A 314 -10.25 20.07 -1.44
N LYS A 315 -9.81 19.08 -2.23
CA LYS A 315 -8.51 19.13 -2.89
C LYS A 315 -8.39 20.29 -3.87
N TYR A 316 -9.43 20.55 -4.63
CA TYR A 316 -9.49 21.69 -5.54
C TYR A 316 -9.39 23.02 -4.77
N GLN A 317 -10.17 23.19 -3.70
CA GLN A 317 -10.10 24.36 -2.83
C GLN A 317 -8.70 24.55 -2.22
N MET A 318 -8.06 23.46 -1.80
CA MET A 318 -6.68 23.49 -1.30
C MET A 318 -5.69 23.97 -2.39
N ILE A 319 -5.88 23.52 -3.63
CA ILE A 319 -5.04 23.93 -4.76
C ILE A 319 -5.28 25.40 -5.10
N GLU A 320 -6.53 25.86 -5.17
CA GLU A 320 -6.85 27.27 -5.41
C GLU A 320 -6.22 28.16 -4.34
N LYS A 321 -6.42 27.82 -3.07
CA LYS A 321 -5.78 28.55 -1.96
C LYS A 321 -4.26 28.57 -2.07
N GLN A 322 -3.64 27.45 -2.47
CA GLN A 322 -2.19 27.39 -2.72
C GLN A 322 -1.77 28.26 -3.89
N LEU A 323 -2.57 28.33 -4.96
CA LEU A 323 -2.28 29.19 -6.12
C LEU A 323 -2.40 30.67 -5.76
N GLU A 324 -3.42 31.07 -5.01
CA GLU A 324 -3.58 32.42 -4.47
C GLU A 324 -2.42 32.80 -3.56
N GLU A 325 -2.04 31.89 -2.63
CA GLU A 325 -0.85 32.06 -1.78
C GLU A 325 0.43 32.17 -2.61
N CYS A 326 0.55 31.41 -3.73
CA CYS A 326 1.70 31.50 -4.65
C CYS A 326 1.75 32.82 -5.41
N GLN A 327 0.63 33.40 -5.81
CA GLN A 327 0.57 34.67 -6.48
C GLN A 327 0.93 35.81 -5.52
N THR A 328 0.42 35.77 -4.30
CA THR A 328 0.75 36.73 -3.24
C THR A 328 2.23 36.62 -2.81
N ASN A 329 2.80 35.43 -2.86
CA ASN A 329 4.16 35.10 -2.37
C ASN A 329 5.27 35.31 -3.41
N LYS A 330 4.97 35.47 -4.70
CA LYS A 330 5.99 35.90 -5.69
C LYS A 330 6.62 37.25 -5.33
N ILE A 331 5.90 38.05 -4.56
CA ILE A 331 6.38 39.37 -4.06
C ILE A 331 7.28 39.18 -2.80
N ASN A 332 7.15 38.09 -2.07
CA ASN A 332 7.82 37.90 -0.74
C ASN A 332 9.00 36.93 -0.72
N ALA A 333 9.32 36.23 -1.81
CA ALA A 333 10.44 35.27 -1.86
C ALA A 333 11.84 35.91 -1.65
N GLN A 334 11.92 37.25 -1.73
CA GLN A 334 13.15 38.00 -1.45
C GLN A 334 13.35 38.34 0.04
N ASN A 335 12.37 38.09 0.92
CA ASN A 335 12.37 38.50 2.32
C ASN A 335 12.29 37.35 3.31
N MET A 336 13.03 36.24 3.08
CA MET A 336 13.13 35.21 4.14
C MET A 336 13.89 35.79 5.36
N LYS A 337 13.21 35.77 6.50
CA LYS A 337 13.72 36.32 7.78
C LYS A 337 14.67 35.38 8.51
N LEU A 338 14.75 34.11 8.07
CA LEU A 338 15.54 33.06 8.68
C LEU A 338 16.81 32.77 7.89
N SER A 339 17.93 32.61 8.59
CA SER A 339 19.14 32.02 8.03
C SER A 339 19.32 30.58 8.50
N TYR A 340 19.98 29.77 7.67
CA TYR A 340 20.17 28.35 7.88
C TYR A 340 21.65 27.99 7.78
N GLU A 341 22.21 27.51 8.87
CA GLU A 341 23.63 27.13 8.98
C GLU A 341 23.74 25.62 9.08
N THR A 342 24.28 24.94 8.04
CA THR A 342 24.52 23.52 8.06
C THR A 342 25.63 23.10 7.10
N GLN A 343 26.44 22.13 7.53
CA GLN A 343 27.37 21.40 6.68
C GLN A 343 26.77 20.04 6.21
N ASP A 344 25.78 19.53 6.90
CA ASP A 344 25.27 18.17 6.74
C ASP A 344 24.16 18.03 5.71
N PHE A 345 23.46 19.12 5.40
CA PHE A 345 22.28 19.08 4.55
C PHE A 345 22.44 19.92 3.27
N ASN A 346 21.92 19.36 2.15
CA ASN A 346 21.57 20.17 0.99
C ASN A 346 20.25 20.86 1.25
N ARG A 347 20.15 22.13 0.85
CA ARG A 347 18.93 22.92 0.98
C ARG A 347 18.44 23.35 -0.39
N VAL A 348 17.11 23.37 -0.56
CA VAL A 348 16.44 23.92 -1.74
C VAL A 348 15.34 24.84 -1.24
N PHE A 349 15.35 26.07 -1.72
CA PHE A 349 14.29 27.05 -1.43
C PHE A 349 13.16 26.88 -2.46
N GLN A 350 11.94 26.79 -1.95
CA GLN A 350 10.76 26.69 -2.78
C GLN A 350 9.58 27.38 -2.07
N GLN A 351 9.19 28.57 -2.53
CA GLN A 351 7.99 29.27 -2.07
C GLN A 351 7.84 29.36 -0.55
N GLN A 352 8.71 30.11 0.16
CA GLN A 352 8.71 30.23 1.64
C GLN A 352 8.90 28.88 2.40
N ARG A 353 9.27 27.84 1.68
CA ARG A 353 9.61 26.54 2.25
C ARG A 353 11.07 26.26 1.97
N VAL A 354 11.73 25.68 2.93
CA VAL A 354 13.10 25.20 2.77
C VAL A 354 13.12 23.71 2.97
N HIS A 355 13.49 23.00 1.93
CA HIS A 355 13.67 21.55 1.97
C HIS A 355 15.12 21.23 2.32
N PHE A 356 15.27 20.31 3.25
CA PHE A 356 16.57 19.80 3.68
C PHE A 356 16.68 18.32 3.33
N LYS A 357 17.82 17.95 2.77
CA LYS A 357 18.17 16.56 2.46
C LYS A 357 19.60 16.32 2.90
N LEU A 358 19.83 15.23 3.65
CA LEU A 358 21.17 14.84 4.09
C LEU A 358 22.13 14.69 2.89
N LYS A 359 23.31 15.31 2.96
CA LYS A 359 24.34 15.25 1.92
C LYS A 359 24.99 13.88 1.84
N ARG A 360 25.16 13.22 2.98
CA ARG A 360 25.85 11.94 3.09
C ARG A 360 25.03 10.80 2.50
N ARG A 361 25.71 9.74 2.06
CA ARG A 361 25.08 8.53 1.53
C ARG A 361 24.83 7.45 2.58
N LYS A 362 25.29 7.68 3.81
CA LYS A 362 25.23 6.73 4.93
C LYS A 362 24.87 7.47 6.21
N PHE A 363 23.92 6.92 6.99
CA PHE A 363 23.78 7.26 8.42
C PHE A 363 24.68 6.34 9.22
N VAL A 364 25.35 6.89 10.19
CA VAL A 364 26.08 6.13 11.21
C VAL A 364 25.23 6.10 12.47
N GLU A 365 25.12 4.93 13.10
CA GLU A 365 24.37 4.75 14.34
C GLU A 365 24.85 5.74 15.41
N GLY A 366 23.92 6.46 16.01
CA GLY A 366 24.20 7.41 17.07
C GLY A 366 24.79 8.76 16.64
N GLU A 367 25.30 8.89 15.41
CA GLU A 367 25.82 10.16 14.90
C GLU A 367 24.69 11.17 14.70
N ARG A 368 24.93 12.43 15.06
CA ARG A 368 23.97 13.53 14.92
C ARG A 368 24.37 14.44 13.78
N TYR A 369 23.42 14.75 12.92
CA TYR A 369 23.57 15.68 11.80
C TYR A 369 22.79 16.95 12.10
N HIS A 370 23.47 18.09 12.16
CA HIS A 370 22.95 19.33 12.71
C HIS A 370 22.57 20.37 11.64
N LEU A 371 21.46 21.06 11.92
CA LEU A 371 21.04 22.28 11.26
C LEU A 371 20.70 23.33 12.30
N ASN A 372 21.26 24.52 12.17
CA ASN A 372 20.90 25.67 13.00
C ASN A 372 20.03 26.62 12.17
N ILE A 373 18.97 27.10 12.77
CA ILE A 373 18.09 28.14 12.23
C ILE A 373 18.23 29.35 13.08
N VAL A 374 18.52 30.49 12.46
CA VAL A 374 18.70 31.76 13.16
C VAL A 374 17.68 32.77 12.62
N ASN A 375 16.91 33.36 13.50
CA ASN A 375 16.03 34.47 13.14
C ASN A 375 16.84 35.77 13.10
N GLN A 376 17.10 36.26 11.89
CA GLN A 376 17.84 37.52 11.67
C GLN A 376 16.95 38.77 11.61
N SER A 377 15.62 38.57 11.73
CA SER A 377 14.69 39.70 11.68
C SER A 377 14.47 40.37 13.03
N GLY A 378 13.93 41.56 13.00
CA GLY A 378 13.51 42.29 14.22
C GLY A 378 12.20 41.81 14.83
N GLU A 379 11.54 40.79 14.25
CA GLU A 379 10.24 40.27 14.69
C GLU A 379 10.31 38.78 14.98
N SER A 380 9.38 38.27 15.81
CA SER A 380 9.23 36.83 16.00
C SER A 380 8.72 36.14 14.74
N VAL A 381 9.34 35.03 14.36
CA VAL A 381 8.96 34.21 13.20
C VAL A 381 8.37 32.90 13.65
N GLN A 382 7.18 32.57 13.18
CA GLN A 382 6.58 31.26 13.36
C GLN A 382 7.08 30.31 12.26
N ILE A 383 7.46 29.11 12.65
CA ILE A 383 7.87 28.06 11.72
C ILE A 383 7.04 26.80 11.93
N SER A 384 6.80 26.07 10.84
CA SER A 384 6.26 24.71 10.85
C SER A 384 7.31 23.77 10.28
N LEU A 385 7.62 22.71 11.02
CA LEU A 385 8.54 21.66 10.60
C LEU A 385 7.79 20.37 10.36
N CYS A 386 7.94 19.79 9.20
CA CYS A 386 7.38 18.47 8.86
C CYS A 386 8.39 17.60 8.12
N THR A 387 8.13 16.30 8.10
CA THR A 387 8.89 15.30 7.38
C THR A 387 8.05 14.61 6.33
N PHE A 388 8.68 13.87 5.42
CA PHE A 388 7.97 13.21 4.31
C PHE A 388 7.89 11.70 4.46
N TYR A 389 8.56 11.12 5.44
CA TYR A 389 8.66 9.68 5.60
C TYR A 389 7.56 9.13 6.50
N LYS A 390 6.58 8.45 5.88
CA LYS A 390 5.36 7.95 6.54
C LYS A 390 5.43 6.48 6.96
N ASN A 391 6.56 5.79 6.76
CA ASN A 391 6.62 4.36 6.97
C ASN A 391 7.92 3.95 7.68
N ASN A 392 7.85 3.78 8.99
CA ASN A 392 8.92 3.19 9.77
C ASN A 392 8.73 1.66 9.84
N LYS A 393 9.36 0.91 8.94
CA LYS A 393 9.25 -0.56 8.87
C LYS A 393 9.95 -1.29 10.03
N GLY A 394 10.16 -0.65 11.16
CA GLY A 394 10.64 -1.26 12.40
C GLY A 394 12.13 -1.69 12.42
N ARG A 395 12.89 -1.42 11.36
CA ARG A 395 14.29 -1.88 11.22
C ARG A 395 15.35 -0.86 11.63
N ALA A 396 15.06 0.41 11.43
CA ALA A 396 15.82 1.53 11.94
C ALA A 396 14.86 2.66 12.24
N ARG A 397 15.07 3.38 13.35
CA ARG A 397 14.29 4.57 13.68
C ARG A 397 15.14 5.78 13.44
N ILE A 398 14.61 6.74 12.72
CA ILE A 398 15.21 8.04 12.52
C ILE A 398 14.47 9.01 13.43
N PHE A 399 15.21 9.72 14.27
CA PHE A 399 14.68 10.74 15.16
C PHE A 399 15.15 12.12 14.70
N ILE A 400 14.29 13.10 14.93
CA ILE A 400 14.64 14.50 14.82
C ILE A 400 14.52 15.15 16.19
N THR A 401 15.55 15.84 16.62
CA THR A 401 15.57 16.59 17.88
C THR A 401 15.46 18.07 17.55
N ILE A 402 14.53 18.76 18.18
CA ILE A 402 14.32 20.20 18.04
C ILE A 402 14.45 20.80 19.44
N ASP A 403 15.48 21.60 19.68
CA ASP A 403 15.76 22.21 20.98
C ASP A 403 15.64 21.23 22.16
N ASN A 404 16.30 20.06 22.05
CA ASN A 404 16.31 18.98 23.05
C ASN A 404 15.02 18.13 23.10
N MET A 405 13.92 18.48 22.41
CA MET A 405 12.75 17.63 22.29
C MET A 405 12.93 16.65 21.14
N LYS A 406 12.79 15.36 21.43
CA LYS A 406 13.00 14.27 20.47
C LYS A 406 11.67 13.80 19.88
N TYR A 407 11.60 13.72 18.56
CA TYR A 407 10.43 13.28 17.78
C TYR A 407 10.82 12.12 16.89
N ASP A 408 9.92 11.14 16.71
CA ASP A 408 10.06 10.15 15.62
C ASP A 408 9.75 10.85 14.29
N ILE A 409 10.59 10.60 13.28
CA ILE A 409 10.45 11.25 11.97
C ILE A 409 9.10 10.90 11.31
N VAL A 410 8.53 9.74 11.62
CA VAL A 410 7.22 9.29 11.10
C VAL A 410 6.10 10.13 11.72
N ASP A 411 6.21 10.48 13.00
CA ASP A 411 5.20 11.30 13.67
C ASP A 411 5.11 12.69 13.03
N LEU A 412 6.24 13.29 12.73
CA LEU A 412 6.30 14.59 12.05
C LEU A 412 5.87 14.57 10.59
N ALA A 413 5.68 13.39 9.99
CA ALA A 413 5.10 13.27 8.66
C ALA A 413 3.57 13.32 8.66
N TYR A 414 2.93 13.14 9.82
CA TYR A 414 1.49 13.24 10.01
C TYR A 414 1.07 14.52 10.72
N GLU A 415 1.95 15.06 11.57
CA GLU A 415 1.67 16.22 12.40
C GLU A 415 2.90 17.10 12.49
N SER A 416 2.85 18.28 11.87
CA SER A 416 3.95 19.23 11.89
C SER A 416 4.18 19.78 13.31
N VAL A 417 5.43 20.07 13.63
CA VAL A 417 5.77 20.79 14.85
C VAL A 417 5.87 22.29 14.53
N GLU A 418 5.10 23.08 15.25
CA GLU A 418 5.13 24.55 15.16
C GLU A 418 5.97 25.14 16.29
N LYS A 419 6.80 26.10 15.96
CA LYS A 419 7.68 26.81 16.87
C LYS A 419 7.75 28.28 16.54
N SER A 420 7.87 29.11 17.61
CA SER A 420 8.14 30.53 17.48
C SER A 420 9.62 30.82 17.75
N LEU A 421 10.27 31.55 16.85
CA LEU A 421 11.65 32.04 17.05
C LEU A 421 11.62 33.53 17.29
N ALA A 422 12.04 33.94 18.47
CA ALA A 422 12.22 35.36 18.80
C ALA A 422 13.33 35.99 17.94
N PRO A 423 13.35 37.35 17.81
CA PRO A 423 14.43 38.04 17.13
C PRO A 423 15.80 37.67 17.69
N GLY A 424 16.75 37.40 16.81
CA GLY A 424 18.12 37.01 17.17
C GLY A 424 18.26 35.62 17.79
N SER A 425 17.17 34.88 18.02
CA SER A 425 17.23 33.53 18.61
C SER A 425 17.69 32.49 17.60
N LYS A 426 18.27 31.40 18.14
CA LYS A 426 18.78 30.26 17.39
C LYS A 426 18.03 29.00 17.82
N MET A 427 17.58 28.20 16.87
CA MET A 427 17.02 26.87 17.08
C MET A 427 17.94 25.81 16.48
N CYS A 428 18.20 24.75 17.21
CA CYS A 428 19.01 23.63 16.73
C CYS A 428 18.13 22.45 16.39
N ILE A 429 18.30 21.92 15.19
CA ILE A 429 17.69 20.68 14.72
C ILE A 429 18.79 19.65 14.52
N ALA A 430 18.62 18.46 15.08
CA ALA A 430 19.54 17.35 14.86
C ALA A 430 18.78 16.10 14.40
N ILE A 431 19.30 15.43 13.38
CA ILE A 431 18.78 14.13 12.92
C ILE A 431 19.74 13.02 13.32
N GLN A 432 19.20 11.94 13.83
CA GLN A 432 19.93 10.77 14.31
C GLN A 432 19.22 9.47 13.94
N SER A 433 19.97 8.43 13.59
CA SER A 433 19.46 7.07 13.37
C SER A 433 19.89 6.13 14.50
N THR A 434 19.03 5.14 14.81
CA THR A 434 19.32 4.07 15.78
C THR A 434 20.11 2.91 15.17
N LYS A 435 20.46 2.96 13.89
CA LYS A 435 21.27 1.96 13.19
C LYS A 435 21.99 2.59 12.01
N ASP A 436 23.05 1.93 11.58
CA ASP A 436 23.68 2.22 10.30
C ASP A 436 22.69 2.07 9.16
N ILE A 437 22.62 3.07 8.28
CA ILE A 437 21.78 3.07 7.08
C ILE A 437 22.64 3.45 5.88
N ASP A 438 22.81 2.54 4.96
CA ASP A 438 23.58 2.72 3.72
C ASP A 438 22.72 2.71 2.43
N LYS A 439 21.40 2.52 2.59
CA LYS A 439 20.48 2.45 1.45
C LYS A 439 19.98 3.84 1.07
N LYS A 440 20.14 4.21 -0.19
CA LYS A 440 19.73 5.51 -0.76
C LYS A 440 18.27 5.88 -0.43
N SER A 441 17.36 4.91 -0.51
CA SER A 441 15.94 5.13 -0.20
C SER A 441 15.68 5.51 1.26
N TRP A 442 16.51 5.08 2.20
CA TRP A 442 16.38 5.39 3.61
C TRP A 442 17.04 6.71 3.99
N ILE A 443 18.13 7.08 3.28
CA ILE A 443 18.74 8.40 3.44
C ILE A 443 17.78 9.49 2.96
N GLU A 444 16.97 9.19 1.94
CA GLU A 444 15.90 10.06 1.48
C GLU A 444 14.74 10.18 2.48
N ALA A 445 14.60 9.23 3.40
CA ALA A 445 13.65 9.34 4.50
C ALA A 445 13.96 10.49 5.47
N ALA A 446 15.21 10.94 5.54
CA ALA A 446 15.64 12.09 6.34
C ALA A 446 15.40 13.45 5.67
N LYS A 447 14.52 13.52 4.68
CA LYS A 447 14.03 14.79 4.15
C LYS A 447 13.06 15.43 5.12
N PHE A 448 13.25 16.71 5.37
CA PHE A 448 12.30 17.52 6.12
C PHE A 448 12.14 18.88 5.48
N GLU A 449 11.05 19.55 5.84
CA GLU A 449 10.67 20.85 5.33
C GLU A 449 10.48 21.81 6.50
N ILE A 450 10.93 23.03 6.32
CA ILE A 450 10.62 24.13 7.21
C ILE A 450 9.86 25.18 6.40
N LYS A 451 8.71 25.56 6.92
CA LYS A 451 7.86 26.63 6.38
C LYS A 451 7.83 27.77 7.40
N GLU A 452 8.08 29.00 6.93
CA GLU A 452 7.77 30.19 7.70
C GLU A 452 6.27 30.43 7.67
N ILE A 453 5.64 30.54 8.84
CA ILE A 453 4.22 30.86 8.98
C ILE A 453 4.13 32.32 9.38
N TYR A 454 3.59 33.15 8.49
CA TYR A 454 3.25 34.52 8.87
C TYR A 454 1.89 34.54 9.58
N ALA A 455 1.85 35.11 10.78
CA ALA A 455 0.58 35.45 11.38
C ALA A 455 -0.19 36.36 10.41
N ASN A 456 -1.37 35.94 9.97
CA ASN A 456 -2.25 36.81 9.19
C ASN A 456 -2.42 38.11 9.97
N LYS A 457 -1.91 39.23 9.44
CA LYS A 457 -2.37 40.54 9.89
C LYS A 457 -3.88 40.51 9.72
N LYS A 458 -4.62 40.56 10.82
CA LYS A 458 -6.06 40.88 10.75
C LYS A 458 -6.19 42.07 9.83
N VAL A 459 -6.92 41.91 8.75
CA VAL A 459 -7.43 43.06 7.98
C VAL A 459 -8.26 43.83 9.00
N ILE A 460 -7.73 44.93 9.44
CA ILE A 460 -8.53 45.94 10.16
C ILE A 460 -9.42 46.53 9.09
N GLU A 461 -10.73 46.32 9.23
CA GLU A 461 -11.78 46.94 8.45
C GLU A 461 -11.62 48.46 8.46
#